data_cdd83da902ff104273c9eba1499e3134
#
_entry.id   cdd83da902ff104273c9eba1499e3134
#
_cell.length_a   1.000
_cell.length_b   1.000
_cell.length_c   1.000
_cell.angle_alpha   90.00
_cell.angle_beta   90.00
_cell.angle_gamma   90.00
#
_symmetry.space_group_name_H-M   'P 1'
#
loop_
_entity.id
_entity.type
_entity.pdbx_description
1 polymer ?
#
loop_
_entity_poly.entity_id
_entity_poly.type
_entity_poly.pdbx_seq_one_letter_code
_entity_poly.pdbx_strand_id
1 'polypeptide(L)'
;MLPASPATIRRDITALEQAGKIRKARGRIFLEDIRKAPSYEMRDAMHDEEKKRIGKAAAALVREDDSIIIDAGTTTLALAENLRDRSHLSVITNSIPVAYTFNATNVNVFMCGGMLEDMALVDDDAVAFFASHQVEKAFIGASGVRGITGLTVVSPFQFAVKRQMVRSAREVYALLDESKFHIMGVNLFADFRELTGIITSKPITNERLLERLEQEHVKVIYTE
;
A
#
# COMPACT_ATOMS: atom_id res chain seq x y z
N MET A 1 -23.93 29.04 4.77
CA MET A 1 -24.91 27.95 4.55
C MET A 1 -25.27 27.96 3.07
N LEU A 2 -25.15 26.84 2.36
CA LEU A 2 -25.54 26.78 0.95
C LEU A 2 -27.07 26.77 0.86
N PRO A 3 -27.70 27.63 0.03
CA PRO A 3 -29.17 27.71 -0.07
C PRO A 3 -29.74 26.62 -1.00
N ALA A 4 -29.37 25.36 -0.77
CA ALA A 4 -29.82 24.25 -1.60
C ALA A 4 -30.43 23.13 -0.74
N SER A 5 -31.49 22.47 -1.25
CA SER A 5 -32.08 21.34 -0.57
C SER A 5 -31.14 20.13 -0.54
N PRO A 6 -31.24 19.20 0.44
CA PRO A 6 -30.46 17.96 0.46
C PRO A 6 -30.60 17.15 -0.84
N ALA A 7 -31.74 17.18 -1.49
CA ALA A 7 -31.98 16.49 -2.77
C ALA A 7 -31.21 17.15 -3.93
N THR A 8 -31.14 18.48 -3.96
CA THR A 8 -30.36 19.24 -4.95
C THR A 8 -28.87 18.94 -4.78
N ILE A 9 -28.37 19.00 -3.54
CA ILE A 9 -26.98 18.71 -3.23
C ILE A 9 -26.60 17.28 -3.67
N ARG A 10 -27.44 16.27 -3.38
CA ARG A 10 -27.19 14.89 -3.82
C ARG A 10 -27.14 14.75 -5.34
N ARG A 11 -28.05 15.44 -6.07
CA ARG A 11 -28.05 15.42 -7.53
C ARG A 11 -26.81 16.08 -8.12
N ASP A 12 -26.40 17.22 -7.59
CA ASP A 12 -25.21 17.95 -8.05
C ASP A 12 -23.94 17.13 -7.78
N ILE A 13 -23.82 16.50 -6.62
CA ILE A 13 -22.74 15.58 -6.28
C ILE A 13 -22.70 14.41 -7.28
N THR A 14 -23.83 13.82 -7.62
CA THR A 14 -23.89 12.71 -8.59
C THR A 14 -23.48 13.17 -9.98
N ALA A 15 -23.92 14.35 -10.43
CA ALA A 15 -23.53 14.91 -11.73
C ALA A 15 -22.01 15.21 -11.79
N LEU A 16 -21.44 15.77 -10.72
CA LEU A 16 -20.01 16.04 -10.64
C LEU A 16 -19.18 14.74 -10.62
N GLU A 17 -19.67 13.68 -9.97
CA GLU A 17 -19.03 12.37 -9.96
C GLU A 17 -19.06 11.72 -11.35
N GLN A 18 -20.22 11.76 -12.03
CA GLN A 18 -20.33 11.29 -13.42
C GLN A 18 -19.45 12.08 -14.40
N ALA A 19 -19.25 13.38 -14.13
CA ALA A 19 -18.33 14.23 -14.89
C ALA A 19 -16.85 14.03 -14.53
N GLY A 20 -16.51 13.09 -13.62
CA GLY A 20 -15.14 12.81 -13.20
C GLY A 20 -14.46 13.96 -12.44
N LYS A 21 -15.22 14.89 -11.87
CA LYS A 21 -14.68 16.06 -11.14
C LYS A 21 -14.53 15.80 -9.65
N ILE A 22 -15.28 14.85 -9.13
CA ILE A 22 -15.21 14.44 -7.74
C ILE A 22 -15.36 12.92 -7.65
N ARG A 23 -14.92 12.36 -6.52
CA ARG A 23 -15.12 10.95 -6.16
C ARG A 23 -15.72 10.85 -4.76
N LYS A 24 -16.66 9.93 -4.56
CA LYS A 24 -17.25 9.64 -3.24
C LYS A 24 -16.61 8.39 -2.66
N ALA A 25 -16.19 8.47 -1.42
CA ALA A 25 -15.74 7.29 -0.67
C ALA A 25 -15.96 7.50 0.84
N ARG A 26 -16.48 6.49 1.54
CA ARG A 26 -16.73 6.50 3.00
C ARG A 26 -17.47 7.77 3.49
N GLY A 27 -18.48 8.24 2.74
CA GLY A 27 -19.27 9.43 3.10
C GLY A 27 -18.53 10.77 2.92
N ARG A 28 -17.35 10.76 2.33
CA ARG A 28 -16.57 11.96 1.96
C ARG A 28 -16.61 12.21 0.46
N ILE A 29 -16.35 13.46 0.09
CA ILE A 29 -16.23 13.90 -1.31
C ILE A 29 -14.84 14.45 -1.51
N PHE A 30 -14.15 13.92 -2.52
CA PHE A 30 -12.81 14.33 -2.91
C PHE A 30 -12.87 15.04 -4.28
N LEU A 31 -12.12 16.12 -4.43
CA LEU A 31 -11.88 16.73 -5.75
C LEU A 31 -10.95 15.81 -6.53
N GLU A 32 -11.32 15.49 -7.75
CA GLU A 32 -10.46 14.66 -8.63
C GLU A 32 -9.64 15.58 -9.56
N ASP A 33 -8.35 15.70 -9.26
CA ASP A 33 -7.39 16.25 -10.21
C ASP A 33 -6.74 15.08 -10.95
N ILE A 34 -7.22 14.79 -12.14
CA ILE A 34 -6.74 13.69 -13.00
C ILE A 34 -5.24 13.78 -13.32
N ARG A 35 -4.59 14.89 -13.01
CA ARG A 35 -3.15 15.11 -13.20
C ARG A 35 -2.32 14.74 -11.97
N LYS A 36 -2.96 14.46 -10.83
CA LYS A 36 -2.28 14.10 -9.56
C LYS A 36 -2.69 12.72 -9.11
N ALA A 37 -1.76 11.98 -8.54
CA ALA A 37 -2.07 10.74 -7.85
C ALA A 37 -3.07 11.02 -6.70
N PRO A 38 -4.01 10.10 -6.39
CA PRO A 38 -4.92 10.26 -5.25
C PRO A 38 -4.14 10.46 -3.94
N SER A 39 -4.58 11.41 -3.09
CA SER A 39 -3.99 11.63 -1.77
C SER A 39 -4.14 10.40 -0.87
N TYR A 40 -3.39 10.35 0.23
CA TYR A 40 -3.50 9.28 1.22
C TYR A 40 -4.95 9.10 1.70
N GLU A 41 -5.64 10.20 2.09
CA GLU A 41 -7.02 10.18 2.58
C GLU A 41 -7.99 9.64 1.53
N MET A 42 -7.78 9.99 0.27
CA MET A 42 -8.58 9.50 -0.85
C MET A 42 -8.37 8.00 -1.06
N ARG A 43 -7.11 7.55 -1.06
CA ARG A 43 -6.78 6.12 -1.16
C ARG A 43 -7.31 5.33 0.05
N ASP A 44 -7.22 5.90 1.25
CA ASP A 44 -7.72 5.26 2.47
C ASP A 44 -9.23 5.01 2.41
N ALA A 45 -9.98 5.96 1.87
CA ALA A 45 -11.43 5.85 1.72
C ALA A 45 -11.89 4.89 0.60
N MET A 46 -11.00 4.49 -0.32
CA MET A 46 -11.31 3.63 -1.47
C MET A 46 -10.95 2.17 -1.18
N HIS A 47 -11.72 1.23 -1.76
CA HIS A 47 -11.44 -0.22 -1.71
C HIS A 47 -11.24 -0.78 -0.28
N ASP A 48 -11.96 -0.24 0.70
CA ASP A 48 -11.77 -0.54 2.11
C ASP A 48 -11.89 -2.04 2.43
N GLU A 49 -12.96 -2.68 1.98
CA GLU A 49 -13.19 -4.10 2.25
C GLU A 49 -12.14 -5.01 1.59
N GLU A 50 -11.65 -4.64 0.41
CA GLU A 50 -10.57 -5.36 -0.26
C GLU A 50 -9.27 -5.26 0.54
N LYS A 51 -8.92 -4.06 1.01
CA LYS A 51 -7.71 -3.83 1.82
C LYS A 51 -7.77 -4.57 3.15
N LYS A 52 -8.92 -4.61 3.81
CA LYS A 52 -9.10 -5.37 5.05
C LYS A 52 -8.84 -6.86 4.83
N ARG A 53 -9.39 -7.45 3.75
CA ARG A 53 -9.14 -8.85 3.42
C ARG A 53 -7.67 -9.12 3.11
N ILE A 54 -7.03 -8.26 2.29
CA ILE A 54 -5.60 -8.33 1.98
C ILE A 54 -4.76 -8.22 3.26
N GLY A 55 -5.05 -7.23 4.13
CA GLY A 55 -4.35 -7.03 5.40
C GLY A 55 -4.47 -8.24 6.32
N LYS A 56 -5.66 -8.85 6.42
CA LYS A 56 -5.89 -10.07 7.21
C LYS A 56 -5.09 -11.26 6.66
N ALA A 57 -5.08 -11.45 5.34
CA ALA A 57 -4.31 -12.54 4.71
C ALA A 57 -2.80 -12.32 4.88
N ALA A 58 -2.31 -11.08 4.76
CA ALA A 58 -0.93 -10.75 5.00
C ALA A 58 -0.51 -11.00 6.47
N ALA A 59 -1.38 -10.66 7.44
CA ALA A 59 -1.13 -10.90 8.85
C ALA A 59 -0.96 -12.39 9.20
N ALA A 60 -1.61 -13.29 8.45
CA ALA A 60 -1.45 -14.73 8.63
C ALA A 60 -0.04 -15.25 8.22
N LEU A 61 0.72 -14.47 7.44
CA LEU A 61 2.10 -14.82 7.07
C LEU A 61 3.13 -14.37 8.12
N VAL A 62 2.73 -13.51 9.07
CA VAL A 62 3.61 -13.00 10.12
C VAL A 62 3.65 -14.00 11.27
N ARG A 63 4.85 -14.43 11.64
CA ARG A 63 5.12 -15.36 12.72
C ARG A 63 5.46 -14.60 14.02
N GLU A 64 5.46 -15.31 15.12
CA GLU A 64 6.01 -14.83 16.38
C GLU A 64 7.52 -14.61 16.22
N ASP A 65 8.06 -13.58 16.87
CA ASP A 65 9.47 -13.14 16.79
C ASP A 65 9.96 -12.65 15.41
N ASP A 66 9.08 -12.51 14.40
CA ASP A 66 9.47 -11.91 13.13
C ASP A 66 9.91 -10.44 13.32
N SER A 67 10.90 -10.02 12.54
CA SER A 67 11.12 -8.60 12.22
C SER A 67 10.58 -8.34 10.81
N ILE A 68 9.76 -7.32 10.66
CA ILE A 68 9.09 -7.05 9.39
C ILE A 68 9.17 -5.57 9.01
N ILE A 69 9.24 -5.31 7.71
CA ILE A 69 8.99 -3.98 7.13
C ILE A 69 7.52 -3.88 6.74
N ILE A 70 6.85 -2.82 7.19
CA ILE A 70 5.54 -2.40 6.72
C ILE A 70 5.69 -1.05 6.03
N ASP A 71 5.51 -1.02 4.72
CA ASP A 71 5.61 0.17 3.88
C ASP A 71 4.45 1.16 4.12
N ALA A 72 4.63 2.39 3.69
CA ALA A 72 3.59 3.41 3.73
C ALA A 72 2.53 3.19 2.64
N GLY A 73 1.31 2.88 3.07
CA GLY A 73 0.17 2.69 2.19
C GLY A 73 -1.09 2.33 2.97
N THR A 74 -2.23 2.53 2.36
CA THR A 74 -3.51 2.24 3.02
C THR A 74 -3.81 0.74 3.08
N THR A 75 -3.28 -0.07 2.15
CA THR A 75 -3.40 -1.53 2.19
C THR A 75 -2.45 -2.14 3.23
N THR A 76 -1.24 -1.58 3.37
CA THR A 76 -0.28 -1.99 4.40
C THR A 76 -0.69 -1.52 5.80
N LEU A 77 -1.44 -0.40 5.91
CA LEU A 77 -2.09 -0.01 7.16
C LEU A 77 -3.10 -1.08 7.62
N ALA A 78 -3.90 -1.63 6.70
CA ALA A 78 -4.83 -2.70 7.04
C ALA A 78 -4.13 -3.97 7.56
N LEU A 79 -2.91 -4.27 7.12
CA LEU A 79 -2.07 -5.30 7.72
C LEU A 79 -1.70 -4.92 9.17
N ALA A 80 -1.20 -3.70 9.40
CA ALA A 80 -0.81 -3.25 10.74
C ALA A 80 -1.97 -3.33 11.74
N GLU A 81 -3.18 -2.99 11.34
CA GLU A 81 -4.39 -3.09 12.14
C GLU A 81 -4.67 -4.54 12.61
N ASN A 82 -4.35 -5.55 11.79
CA ASN A 82 -4.50 -6.96 12.14
C ASN A 82 -3.35 -7.54 12.99
N LEU A 83 -2.30 -6.75 13.24
CA LEU A 83 -1.13 -7.17 14.03
C LEU A 83 -1.08 -6.52 15.43
N ARG A 84 -2.06 -5.68 15.80
CA ARG A 84 -2.05 -4.92 17.06
C ARG A 84 -1.95 -5.76 18.32
N ASP A 85 -2.53 -6.94 18.30
CA ASP A 85 -2.58 -7.86 19.45
C ASP A 85 -1.39 -8.83 19.50
N ARG A 86 -0.43 -8.66 18.58
CA ARG A 86 0.79 -9.49 18.57
C ARG A 86 1.75 -9.03 19.67
N SER A 87 2.48 -9.98 20.21
CA SER A 87 3.65 -9.78 21.07
C SER A 87 4.90 -10.28 20.34
N HIS A 88 6.07 -9.86 20.80
CA HIS A 88 7.35 -10.30 20.25
C HIS A 88 7.52 -10.04 18.75
N LEU A 89 6.90 -8.96 18.22
CA LEU A 89 7.01 -8.52 16.84
C LEU A 89 7.80 -7.22 16.77
N SER A 90 8.72 -7.12 15.83
CA SER A 90 9.42 -5.88 15.49
C SER A 90 8.97 -5.36 14.13
N VAL A 91 8.43 -4.16 14.10
CA VAL A 91 7.94 -3.48 12.88
C VAL A 91 8.86 -2.32 12.55
N ILE A 92 9.36 -2.30 11.32
CA ILE A 92 10.19 -1.23 10.77
C ILE A 92 9.36 -0.53 9.69
N THR A 93 9.17 0.77 9.80
CA THR A 93 8.28 1.50 8.89
C THR A 93 8.72 2.94 8.63
N ASN A 94 8.30 3.49 7.50
CA ASN A 94 8.33 4.91 7.19
C ASN A 94 6.94 5.57 7.27
N SER A 95 5.92 4.83 7.68
CA SER A 95 4.53 5.26 7.68
C SER A 95 4.10 5.81 9.02
N ILE A 96 3.65 7.08 9.06
CA ILE A 96 3.08 7.67 10.27
C ILE A 96 1.83 6.90 10.74
N PRO A 97 0.84 6.58 9.88
CA PRO A 97 -0.34 5.83 10.30
C PRO A 97 -0.02 4.42 10.82
N VAL A 98 0.92 3.70 10.17
CA VAL A 98 1.34 2.38 10.63
C VAL A 98 2.00 2.47 12.01
N ALA A 99 2.93 3.40 12.22
CA ALA A 99 3.58 3.59 13.52
C ALA A 99 2.55 3.94 14.62
N TYR A 100 1.60 4.81 14.30
CA TYR A 100 0.54 5.22 15.24
C TYR A 100 -0.40 4.06 15.60
N THR A 101 -0.66 3.12 14.67
CA THR A 101 -1.51 1.94 14.92
C THR A 101 -0.99 1.08 16.06
N PHE A 102 0.32 1.02 16.26
CA PHE A 102 0.96 0.24 17.31
C PHE A 102 1.18 1.02 18.62
N ASN A 103 0.72 2.29 18.69
CA ASN A 103 0.79 3.04 19.95
C ASN A 103 0.03 2.31 21.06
N ALA A 104 0.64 2.18 22.23
CA ALA A 104 0.11 1.44 23.38
C ALA A 104 -0.17 -0.07 23.12
N THR A 105 0.60 -0.70 22.23
CA THR A 105 0.64 -2.17 22.03
C THR A 105 1.97 -2.75 22.50
N ASN A 106 2.11 -4.08 22.44
CA ASN A 106 3.36 -4.79 22.78
C ASN A 106 4.29 -4.99 21.57
N VAL A 107 4.01 -4.36 20.43
CA VAL A 107 4.82 -4.41 19.22
C VAL A 107 5.94 -3.39 19.32
N ASN A 108 7.18 -3.80 19.03
CA ASN A 108 8.31 -2.88 18.92
C ASN A 108 8.27 -2.18 17.56
N VAL A 109 8.23 -0.84 17.55
CA VAL A 109 8.18 -0.06 16.32
C VAL A 109 9.45 0.76 16.16
N PHE A 110 10.10 0.58 15.01
CA PHE A 110 11.24 1.37 14.56
C PHE A 110 10.79 2.21 13.37
N MET A 111 10.80 3.53 13.53
CA MET A 111 10.39 4.46 12.48
C MET A 111 11.58 5.26 12.01
N CYS A 112 11.76 5.36 10.68
CA CYS A 112 12.80 6.21 10.10
C CYS A 112 12.53 7.70 10.35
N GLY A 113 13.57 8.53 10.23
CA GLY A 113 13.44 9.97 10.02
C GLY A 113 13.17 10.29 8.55
N GLY A 114 13.20 11.60 8.23
CA GLY A 114 13.14 12.07 6.85
C GLY A 114 12.07 13.12 6.58
N MET A 115 11.94 13.49 5.31
CA MET A 115 10.95 14.43 4.82
C MET A 115 9.57 13.79 4.76
N LEU A 116 8.54 14.50 5.20
CA LEU A 116 7.15 14.03 5.11
C LEU A 116 6.58 14.23 3.71
N GLU A 117 6.19 13.13 3.07
CA GLU A 117 5.43 13.09 1.82
C GLU A 117 4.26 12.13 1.94
N ASP A 118 3.03 12.62 1.82
CA ASP A 118 1.80 11.80 1.73
C ASP A 118 1.69 10.72 2.84
N MET A 119 1.89 11.13 4.11
CA MET A 119 1.90 10.32 5.34
C MET A 119 3.06 9.30 5.44
N ALA A 120 4.07 9.44 4.59
CA ALA A 120 5.31 8.66 4.62
C ALA A 120 6.52 9.56 4.86
N LEU A 121 7.51 9.05 5.57
CA LEU A 121 8.83 9.66 5.65
C LEU A 121 9.71 9.13 4.52
N VAL A 122 10.31 10.05 3.78
CA VAL A 122 11.12 9.76 2.59
C VAL A 122 12.41 10.56 2.63
N ASP A 123 13.29 10.36 1.70
CA ASP A 123 14.59 10.95 1.44
C ASP A 123 15.78 10.01 1.73
N ASP A 124 17.00 10.55 1.69
CA ASP A 124 18.22 9.78 1.87
C ASP A 124 18.39 9.24 3.31
N ASP A 125 17.87 9.96 4.31
CA ASP A 125 17.89 9.49 5.71
C ASP A 125 16.99 8.26 5.88
N ALA A 126 15.81 8.27 5.26
CA ALA A 126 14.94 7.10 5.25
C ALA A 126 15.58 5.92 4.51
N VAL A 127 16.22 6.15 3.36
CA VAL A 127 16.95 5.11 2.62
C VAL A 127 18.07 4.51 3.46
N ALA A 128 18.91 5.35 4.10
CA ALA A 128 20.00 4.91 4.96
C ALA A 128 19.50 4.10 6.17
N PHE A 129 18.36 4.52 6.75
CA PHE A 129 17.73 3.80 7.85
C PHE A 129 17.35 2.37 7.42
N PHE A 130 16.64 2.19 6.30
CA PHE A 130 16.30 0.84 5.82
C PHE A 130 17.53 0.04 5.41
N ALA A 131 18.58 0.67 4.86
CA ALA A 131 19.83 0.00 4.50
C ALA A 131 20.56 -0.60 5.70
N SER A 132 20.38 -0.03 6.90
CA SER A 132 21.00 -0.54 8.14
C SER A 132 20.23 -1.71 8.78
N HIS A 133 19.09 -2.11 8.24
CA HIS A 133 18.25 -3.17 8.78
C HIS A 133 18.11 -4.34 7.80
N GLN A 134 18.10 -5.56 8.33
CA GLN A 134 17.75 -6.78 7.60
C GLN A 134 16.60 -7.45 8.32
N VAL A 135 15.55 -7.78 7.59
CA VAL A 135 14.30 -8.34 8.15
C VAL A 135 13.91 -9.66 7.47
N GLU A 136 13.04 -10.42 8.12
CA GLU A 136 12.48 -11.64 7.55
C GLU A 136 11.55 -11.32 6.39
N LYS A 137 10.65 -10.34 6.57
CA LYS A 137 9.61 -10.04 5.57
C LYS A 137 9.42 -8.54 5.36
N ALA A 138 9.16 -8.16 4.11
CA ALA A 138 8.66 -6.83 3.78
C ALA A 138 7.27 -6.93 3.12
N PHE A 139 6.34 -6.11 3.60
CA PHE A 139 5.00 -5.96 3.05
C PHE A 139 4.89 -4.58 2.39
N ILE A 140 4.76 -4.55 1.07
CA ILE A 140 4.95 -3.34 0.27
C ILE A 140 3.72 -3.06 -0.58
N GLY A 141 3.26 -1.81 -0.55
CA GLY A 141 2.25 -1.30 -1.47
C GLY A 141 2.86 -0.76 -2.76
N ALA A 142 2.03 -0.61 -3.80
CA ALA A 142 2.44 0.02 -5.05
C ALA A 142 1.40 1.03 -5.53
N SER A 143 1.83 1.99 -6.36
CA SER A 143 0.89 2.84 -7.11
C SER A 143 0.23 2.05 -8.25
N GLY A 144 0.94 1.10 -8.83
CA GLY A 144 0.43 0.23 -9.88
C GLY A 144 1.45 -0.79 -10.37
N VAL A 145 1.04 -1.58 -11.36
CA VAL A 145 1.81 -2.65 -12.00
C VAL A 145 2.19 -2.23 -13.41
N ARG A 146 3.46 -2.43 -13.80
CA ARG A 146 3.94 -2.19 -15.16
C ARG A 146 3.93 -3.49 -15.97
N GLY A 147 2.80 -3.76 -16.63
CA GLY A 147 2.65 -4.90 -17.54
C GLY A 147 3.08 -6.21 -16.88
N ILE A 148 4.11 -6.85 -17.45
CA ILE A 148 4.71 -8.10 -16.95
C ILE A 148 6.06 -7.86 -16.27
N THR A 149 6.42 -6.61 -15.93
CA THR A 149 7.76 -6.27 -15.43
C THR A 149 7.81 -6.21 -13.91
N GLY A 150 6.89 -5.46 -13.26
CA GLY A 150 6.95 -5.31 -11.81
C GLY A 150 6.13 -4.15 -11.25
N LEU A 151 6.49 -3.73 -10.04
CA LEU A 151 5.77 -2.77 -9.23
C LEU A 151 6.28 -1.34 -9.45
N THR A 152 5.34 -0.40 -9.51
CA THR A 152 5.66 1.01 -9.78
C THR A 152 5.12 1.95 -8.72
N VAL A 153 5.79 3.11 -8.61
CA VAL A 153 5.38 4.23 -7.77
C VAL A 153 5.46 5.54 -8.58
N VAL A 154 4.67 6.54 -8.20
CA VAL A 154 4.67 7.85 -8.87
C VAL A 154 5.82 8.72 -8.36
N SER A 155 5.96 8.84 -7.04
CA SER A 155 6.97 9.70 -6.40
C SER A 155 8.39 9.15 -6.56
N PRO A 156 9.37 9.98 -6.97
CA PRO A 156 10.78 9.59 -7.01
C PRO A 156 11.38 9.40 -5.61
N PHE A 157 10.90 10.10 -4.61
CA PHE A 157 11.37 9.94 -3.22
C PHE A 157 10.90 8.60 -2.64
N GLN A 158 9.63 8.25 -2.82
CA GLN A 158 9.12 6.94 -2.43
C GLN A 158 9.77 5.79 -3.20
N PHE A 159 10.19 6.02 -4.46
CA PHE A 159 10.93 5.02 -5.24
C PHE A 159 12.20 4.55 -4.52
N ALA A 160 13.05 5.47 -4.07
CA ALA A 160 14.32 5.14 -3.44
C ALA A 160 14.11 4.34 -2.14
N VAL A 161 13.16 4.76 -1.30
CA VAL A 161 12.83 4.08 -0.04
C VAL A 161 12.25 2.70 -0.29
N LYS A 162 11.26 2.55 -1.18
CA LYS A 162 10.66 1.24 -1.51
C LYS A 162 11.69 0.28 -2.13
N ARG A 163 12.55 0.79 -2.99
CA ARG A 163 13.66 0.01 -3.56
C ARG A 163 14.58 -0.53 -2.47
N GLN A 164 14.88 0.28 -1.46
CA GLN A 164 15.70 -0.17 -0.33
C GLN A 164 14.95 -1.16 0.56
N MET A 165 13.65 -0.97 0.84
CA MET A 165 12.84 -1.94 1.60
C MET A 165 12.86 -3.34 0.96
N VAL A 166 12.74 -3.42 -0.38
CA VAL A 166 12.83 -4.69 -1.13
C VAL A 166 14.18 -5.36 -0.89
N ARG A 167 15.28 -4.60 -0.87
CA ARG A 167 16.64 -5.13 -0.65
C ARG A 167 16.93 -5.55 0.79
N SER A 168 16.17 -4.98 1.73
CA SER A 168 16.38 -5.19 3.17
C SER A 168 15.59 -6.38 3.73
N ALA A 169 14.87 -7.13 2.91
CA ALA A 169 14.05 -8.26 3.35
C ALA A 169 14.43 -9.56 2.63
N ARG A 170 14.27 -10.68 3.34
CA ARG A 170 14.44 -12.02 2.76
C ARG A 170 13.25 -12.45 1.92
N GLU A 171 12.05 -12.11 2.38
CA GLU A 171 10.79 -12.36 1.69
C GLU A 171 10.08 -11.03 1.44
N VAL A 172 9.59 -10.81 0.21
CA VAL A 172 8.91 -9.58 -0.17
C VAL A 172 7.51 -9.91 -0.66
N TYR A 173 6.49 -9.36 0.00
CA TYR A 173 5.09 -9.52 -0.35
C TYR A 173 4.50 -8.19 -0.79
N ALA A 174 3.94 -8.16 -2.01
CA ALA A 174 3.19 -7.02 -2.53
C ALA A 174 1.71 -7.11 -2.11
N LEU A 175 1.18 -6.06 -1.50
CA LEU A 175 -0.23 -5.96 -1.11
C LEU A 175 -0.96 -5.07 -2.11
N LEU A 176 -1.76 -5.67 -3.00
CA LEU A 176 -2.34 -4.99 -4.15
C LEU A 176 -3.85 -5.23 -4.22
N ASP A 177 -4.64 -4.16 -4.09
CA ASP A 177 -6.04 -4.21 -4.49
C ASP A 177 -6.17 -4.28 -6.02
N GLU A 178 -7.35 -4.68 -6.54
CA GLU A 178 -7.58 -4.88 -7.97
C GLU A 178 -7.19 -3.67 -8.82
N SER A 179 -7.42 -2.44 -8.32
CA SER A 179 -7.16 -1.22 -9.07
C SER A 179 -5.70 -1.08 -9.52
N LYS A 180 -4.76 -1.71 -8.78
CA LYS A 180 -3.31 -1.60 -9.04
C LYS A 180 -2.87 -2.32 -10.31
N PHE A 181 -3.62 -3.31 -10.76
CA PHE A 181 -3.33 -4.01 -12.02
C PHE A 181 -3.73 -3.21 -13.28
N HIS A 182 -4.48 -2.11 -13.10
CA HIS A 182 -4.95 -1.24 -14.19
C HIS A 182 -4.25 0.12 -14.22
N ILE A 183 -3.33 0.37 -13.31
CA ILE A 183 -2.61 1.64 -13.16
C ILE A 183 -1.11 1.37 -13.24
N MET A 184 -0.37 2.32 -13.81
CA MET A 184 1.07 2.26 -13.90
C MET A 184 1.68 3.57 -13.39
N GLY A 185 2.59 3.47 -12.42
CA GLY A 185 3.44 4.59 -12.00
C GLY A 185 4.63 4.78 -12.95
N VAL A 186 5.34 5.89 -12.77
CA VAL A 186 6.50 6.24 -13.61
C VAL A 186 7.74 5.42 -13.23
N ASN A 187 7.97 5.22 -11.95
CA ASN A 187 9.21 4.65 -11.41
C ASN A 187 9.01 3.17 -11.07
N LEU A 188 9.74 2.26 -11.73
CA LEU A 188 9.76 0.83 -11.45
C LEU A 188 10.71 0.55 -10.27
N PHE A 189 10.18 0.22 -9.09
CA PHE A 189 11.00 0.01 -7.89
C PHE A 189 11.28 -1.46 -7.57
N ALA A 190 10.49 -2.40 -8.07
CA ALA A 190 10.72 -3.83 -7.91
C ALA A 190 10.31 -4.59 -9.18
N ASP A 191 11.18 -5.49 -9.63
CA ASP A 191 10.85 -6.50 -10.65
C ASP A 191 10.10 -7.66 -9.97
N PHE A 192 9.24 -8.38 -10.69
CA PHE A 192 8.51 -9.52 -10.11
C PHE A 192 9.42 -10.61 -9.56
N ARG A 193 10.58 -10.88 -10.16
CA ARG A 193 11.59 -11.84 -9.66
C ARG A 193 12.13 -11.52 -8.26
N GLU A 194 11.92 -10.29 -7.78
CA GLU A 194 12.34 -9.87 -6.44
C GLU A 194 11.25 -10.08 -5.39
N LEU A 195 10.06 -10.55 -5.81
CA LEU A 195 8.93 -10.81 -4.93
C LEU A 195 8.83 -12.29 -4.55
N THR A 196 8.50 -12.54 -3.31
CA THR A 196 8.07 -13.86 -2.82
C THR A 196 6.62 -14.13 -3.17
N GLY A 197 5.78 -13.09 -3.12
CA GLY A 197 4.38 -13.22 -3.42
C GLY A 197 3.62 -11.91 -3.60
N ILE A 198 2.41 -12.05 -4.14
CA ILE A 198 1.41 -10.98 -4.27
C ILE A 198 0.17 -11.42 -3.51
N ILE A 199 -0.36 -10.55 -2.65
CA ILE A 199 -1.64 -10.76 -1.96
C ILE A 199 -2.65 -9.80 -2.56
N THR A 200 -3.73 -10.34 -3.11
CA THR A 200 -4.77 -9.55 -3.80
C THR A 200 -6.17 -10.09 -3.53
N SER A 201 -7.18 -9.24 -3.67
CA SER A 201 -8.57 -9.57 -3.35
C SER A 201 -9.34 -10.21 -4.50
N LYS A 202 -8.86 -10.05 -5.72
CA LYS A 202 -9.54 -10.57 -6.92
C LYS A 202 -8.58 -11.28 -7.85
N PRO A 203 -9.09 -12.22 -8.67
CA PRO A 203 -8.28 -12.91 -9.67
C PRO A 203 -7.63 -11.93 -10.64
N ILE A 204 -6.35 -12.15 -10.90
CA ILE A 204 -5.62 -11.45 -11.96
C ILE A 204 -6.13 -11.99 -13.31
N THR A 205 -6.64 -11.11 -14.17
CA THR A 205 -7.23 -11.50 -15.47
C THR A 205 -6.23 -11.46 -16.63
N ASN A 206 -5.06 -10.87 -16.41
CA ASN A 206 -4.01 -10.79 -17.43
C ASN A 206 -3.20 -12.08 -17.45
N GLU A 207 -3.47 -12.94 -18.43
CA GLU A 207 -2.81 -14.27 -18.59
C GLU A 207 -1.30 -14.15 -18.72
N ARG A 208 -0.78 -13.18 -19.49
CA ARG A 208 0.68 -12.95 -19.63
C ARG A 208 1.35 -12.56 -18.31
N LEU A 209 0.63 -11.85 -17.45
CA LEU A 209 1.11 -11.53 -16.13
C LEU A 209 1.15 -12.77 -15.24
N LEU A 210 0.10 -13.61 -15.28
CA LEU A 210 0.06 -14.87 -14.54
C LEU A 210 1.20 -15.81 -14.96
N GLU A 211 1.40 -16.00 -16.26
CA GLU A 211 2.53 -16.78 -16.81
C GLU A 211 3.89 -16.25 -16.32
N ARG A 212 4.05 -14.93 -16.30
CA ARG A 212 5.29 -14.30 -15.80
C ARG A 212 5.51 -14.55 -14.30
N LEU A 213 4.47 -14.39 -13.49
CA LEU A 213 4.54 -14.64 -12.04
C LEU A 213 4.89 -16.10 -11.74
N GLU A 214 4.33 -17.05 -12.50
CA GLU A 214 4.65 -18.46 -12.39
C GLU A 214 6.10 -18.77 -12.78
N GLN A 215 6.60 -18.21 -13.88
CA GLN A 215 8.00 -18.34 -14.31
C GLN A 215 9.00 -17.83 -13.27
N GLU A 216 8.65 -16.74 -12.57
CA GLU A 216 9.49 -16.15 -11.50
C GLU A 216 9.20 -16.77 -10.13
N HIS A 217 8.36 -17.79 -10.05
CA HIS A 217 7.97 -18.47 -8.80
C HIS A 217 7.32 -17.54 -7.76
N VAL A 218 6.66 -16.47 -8.21
CA VAL A 218 5.93 -15.53 -7.35
C VAL A 218 4.58 -16.13 -6.97
N LYS A 219 4.34 -16.34 -5.70
CA LYS A 219 3.06 -16.86 -5.19
C LYS A 219 1.96 -15.81 -5.30
N VAL A 220 0.82 -16.17 -5.89
CA VAL A 220 -0.36 -15.30 -5.85
C VAL A 220 -1.33 -15.84 -4.81
N ILE A 221 -1.62 -15.03 -3.79
CA ILE A 221 -2.54 -15.35 -2.70
C ILE A 221 -3.80 -14.52 -2.91
N TYR A 222 -4.87 -15.20 -3.25
CA TYR A 222 -6.20 -14.60 -3.37
C TYR A 222 -6.90 -14.62 -2.02
N THR A 223 -7.50 -13.49 -1.64
CA THR A 223 -8.26 -13.39 -0.39
C THR A 223 -9.74 -13.65 -0.66
N GLU A 224 -10.40 -14.35 0.25
CA GLU A 224 -11.86 -14.58 0.23
C GLU A 224 -12.66 -13.34 0.62
#